data_451bb6f791cdc6408074805fe73c28cd
#
_entry.id   451bb6f791cdc6408074805fe73c28cd
#
_cell.length_a   1.000
_cell.length_b   1.000
_cell.length_c   1.000
_cell.angle_alpha   90.00
_cell.angle_beta   90.00
_cell.angle_gamma   90.00
#
_symmetry.space_group_name_H-M   'P 1'
#
loop_
_entity.id
_entity.type
_entity.pdbx_description
1 polymer ?
#
loop_
_entity_poly.entity_id
_entity_poly.type
_entity_poly.pdbx_seq_one_letter_code
_entity_poly.pdbx_strand_id
1 'polypeptide(L)'
;AMMSRMTMTYPFNSFKFVLLKKAFLFFPILFFFIGSTVSASVILIPMDAESQENHLKAYGITYWVLTKQQKVQWLLNYRGGSFLLPDGEVIRKECQIRGVSFEVLSDDKAEQLLDDISSPSQNQEAVILEKAPKIAVYTPKGNQPWDDAVTMVLTYAEIPYVTIYDEEVLDDKLALYDWLHLHHEDFTGQYGKFYGAYRAAPWYIQGKKEAEALAQRLGFSKVSEAKRAVALKIRNYVIGGGFMFAMCSATDSFDIALAAENTDICETMFDGDPSEANYQSKLNFKNTFAFTNFILERNPLRYEFSSIDMTNKRRNVPRESDYFSLTQFSAKWDPVPTMLTQNHTSLVKAFMGQTTAFTRDQVKSTVMVLGENKINGEARYIHGIKGKGFFTFYGGHDPEDYQHRVGDPKTELELHPTSPGYRLILNNVLFPAARKKKQKT
;
A
#
# COMPACT_ATOMS: atom_id res chain seq x y z
N ALA A 1 52.86 40.00 -36.37
CA ALA A 1 54.09 39.59 -37.11
C ALA A 1 53.86 38.16 -37.60
N MET A 2 53.57 38.05 -38.80
CA MET A 2 54.35 37.52 -39.93
C MET A 2 54.71 36.03 -39.87
N MET A 3 54.00 35.30 -40.71
CA MET A 3 54.53 34.39 -41.79
C MET A 3 55.45 33.27 -41.37
N SER A 4 55.19 31.99 -41.81
CA SER A 4 55.67 31.48 -43.06
C SER A 4 55.09 30.10 -43.40
N ARG A 5 54.63 29.95 -44.65
CA ARG A 5 54.27 28.70 -45.32
C ARG A 5 55.59 27.97 -45.72
N MET A 6 55.55 26.64 -45.58
CA MET A 6 56.58 25.81 -46.34
C MET A 6 55.85 24.62 -46.97
N THR A 7 55.82 24.65 -48.31
CA THR A 7 55.42 23.57 -49.22
C THR A 7 56.62 22.68 -49.48
N MET A 8 56.47 21.37 -49.36
CA MET A 8 57.45 20.41 -49.88
C MET A 8 56.77 19.46 -50.86
N THR A 9 57.29 19.53 -52.11
CA THR A 9 57.05 18.62 -53.24
C THR A 9 58.00 17.48 -53.17
N TYR A 10 57.55 16.22 -53.46
CA TYR A 10 58.39 15.08 -53.72
C TYR A 10 58.07 14.40 -55.09
N PRO A 11 59.02 13.83 -55.77
CA PRO A 11 58.84 13.42 -57.14
C PRO A 11 58.39 11.96 -57.31
N PHE A 12 57.72 11.77 -58.42
CA PHE A 12 57.29 10.49 -58.98
C PHE A 12 58.49 9.56 -59.32
N ASN A 13 58.39 8.31 -58.84
CA ASN A 13 59.23 7.25 -59.42
C ASN A 13 58.34 6.08 -59.86
N SER A 14 58.42 5.80 -61.14
CA SER A 14 57.70 4.75 -61.86
C SER A 14 58.32 3.36 -61.60
N PHE A 15 57.53 2.43 -61.11
CA PHE A 15 57.90 1.01 -61.06
C PHE A 15 56.88 0.20 -61.86
N LYS A 16 57.48 -0.56 -62.86
CA LYS A 16 56.74 -1.47 -63.73
C LYS A 16 56.25 -2.69 -62.95
N PHE A 17 54.97 -2.96 -63.03
CA PHE A 17 54.38 -4.19 -62.48
C PHE A 17 54.44 -5.33 -63.52
N VAL A 18 55.04 -6.43 -63.10
CA VAL A 18 55.03 -7.73 -63.82
C VAL A 18 53.78 -8.48 -63.33
N LEU A 19 52.87 -8.83 -64.25
CA LEU A 19 51.67 -9.62 -63.97
C LEU A 19 52.06 -11.09 -63.69
N LEU A 20 51.89 -11.57 -62.46
CA LEU A 20 51.80 -13.02 -62.18
C LEU A 20 50.36 -13.36 -61.96
N LYS A 21 49.74 -14.10 -62.87
CA LYS A 21 48.41 -14.71 -62.69
C LYS A 21 48.52 -15.86 -61.67
N LYS A 22 48.07 -15.65 -60.45
CA LYS A 22 47.73 -16.75 -59.50
C LYS A 22 46.23 -16.90 -59.45
N ALA A 23 45.76 -18.05 -59.86
CA ALA A 23 44.33 -18.46 -59.70
C ALA A 23 44.07 -18.65 -58.23
N PHE A 24 43.20 -17.80 -57.66
CA PHE A 24 42.66 -17.99 -56.34
C PHE A 24 41.33 -18.82 -56.43
N LEU A 25 41.40 -20.06 -55.96
CA LEU A 25 40.19 -20.87 -55.71
C LEU A 25 39.39 -20.23 -54.55
N PHE A 26 38.28 -19.60 -54.87
CA PHE A 26 37.34 -19.16 -53.88
C PHE A 26 36.57 -20.38 -53.36
N PHE A 27 36.89 -20.80 -52.14
CA PHE A 27 36.08 -21.72 -51.38
C PHE A 27 35.03 -20.86 -50.60
N PRO A 28 33.71 -20.95 -50.88
CA PRO A 28 32.74 -20.24 -50.04
C PRO A 28 32.66 -20.96 -48.69
N ILE A 29 33.24 -20.34 -47.67
CA ILE A 29 32.96 -20.72 -46.29
C ILE A 29 31.50 -20.32 -45.99
N LEU A 30 30.61 -21.30 -46.08
CA LEU A 30 29.23 -21.16 -45.66
C LEU A 30 29.23 -21.05 -44.13
N PHE A 31 29.23 -19.83 -43.60
CA PHE A 31 28.98 -19.57 -42.19
C PHE A 31 27.51 -19.94 -41.94
N PHE A 32 27.27 -21.15 -41.45
CA PHE A 32 26.01 -21.45 -40.75
C PHE A 32 25.94 -20.57 -39.51
N PHE A 33 25.27 -19.43 -39.62
CA PHE A 33 24.73 -18.76 -38.44
C PHE A 33 23.67 -19.71 -37.83
N ILE A 34 24.10 -20.56 -36.91
CA ILE A 34 23.16 -21.16 -35.97
C ILE A 34 22.64 -19.99 -35.15
N GLY A 35 21.59 -19.35 -35.66
CA GLY A 35 20.81 -18.42 -34.86
C GLY A 35 20.24 -19.24 -33.69
N SER A 36 20.90 -19.14 -32.53
CA SER A 36 20.26 -19.53 -31.30
C SER A 36 19.01 -18.67 -31.23
N THR A 37 17.85 -19.24 -31.52
CA THR A 37 16.57 -18.64 -31.17
C THR A 37 16.63 -18.54 -29.65
N VAL A 38 16.98 -17.36 -29.14
CA VAL A 38 16.76 -17.04 -27.74
C VAL A 38 15.25 -17.10 -27.61
N SER A 39 14.74 -18.26 -27.18
CA SER A 39 13.34 -18.37 -26.80
C SER A 39 13.16 -17.37 -25.67
N ALA A 40 12.42 -16.32 -25.93
CA ALA A 40 12.04 -15.41 -24.89
C ALA A 40 11.21 -16.22 -23.87
N SER A 41 11.30 -15.88 -22.64
CA SER A 41 10.62 -16.58 -21.53
C SER A 41 10.18 -15.55 -20.50
N VAL A 42 9.23 -15.94 -19.67
CA VAL A 42 8.73 -15.14 -18.56
C VAL A 42 8.78 -15.93 -17.25
N ILE A 43 8.78 -15.22 -16.15
CA ILE A 43 8.73 -15.78 -14.81
C ILE A 43 7.30 -15.63 -14.30
N LEU A 44 6.65 -16.75 -13.97
CA LEU A 44 5.41 -16.79 -13.24
C LEU A 44 5.72 -16.97 -11.75
N ILE A 45 5.28 -16.03 -10.91
CA ILE A 45 5.27 -16.17 -9.45
C ILE A 45 3.86 -16.60 -9.05
N PRO A 46 3.65 -17.88 -8.72
CA PRO A 46 2.35 -18.37 -8.26
C PRO A 46 2.04 -17.77 -6.89
N MET A 47 0.76 -17.57 -6.59
CA MET A 47 0.32 -16.99 -5.33
C MET A 47 -0.76 -17.83 -4.65
N ASP A 48 -0.94 -19.09 -5.09
CA ASP A 48 -1.74 -20.10 -4.40
C ASP A 48 -1.01 -20.63 -3.14
N ALA A 49 -1.77 -21.27 -2.26
CA ALA A 49 -1.25 -21.78 -0.98
C ALA A 49 -0.27 -22.95 -1.14
N GLU A 50 -0.43 -23.75 -2.20
CA GLU A 50 0.33 -24.98 -2.40
C GLU A 50 1.71 -24.69 -3.03
N SER A 51 1.81 -23.64 -3.83
CA SER A 51 2.99 -23.40 -4.67
C SER A 51 3.91 -22.30 -4.14
N GLN A 52 3.40 -21.38 -3.32
CA GLN A 52 4.19 -20.23 -2.84
C GLN A 52 4.62 -20.40 -1.38
N GLU A 53 5.92 -20.40 -1.15
CA GLU A 53 6.50 -20.47 0.20
C GLU A 53 6.53 -19.11 0.90
N ASN A 54 6.65 -18.01 0.14
CA ASN A 54 6.72 -16.67 0.69
C ASN A 54 5.91 -15.67 -0.13
N HIS A 55 4.62 -15.56 0.19
CA HIS A 55 3.73 -14.60 -0.46
C HIS A 55 4.17 -13.15 -0.25
N LEU A 56 4.61 -12.80 0.96
CA LEU A 56 4.92 -11.41 1.29
C LEU A 56 6.15 -10.91 0.50
N LYS A 57 7.20 -11.73 0.39
CA LYS A 57 8.38 -11.38 -0.42
C LYS A 57 8.12 -11.44 -1.93
N ALA A 58 7.10 -12.18 -2.38
CA ALA A 58 6.67 -12.14 -3.78
C ALA A 58 6.21 -10.73 -4.21
N TYR A 59 5.48 -10.01 -3.34
CA TYR A 59 5.17 -8.60 -3.57
C TYR A 59 6.44 -7.73 -3.63
N GLY A 60 7.41 -8.02 -2.77
CA GLY A 60 8.70 -7.32 -2.75
C GLY A 60 9.49 -7.50 -4.05
N ILE A 61 9.55 -8.72 -4.59
CA ILE A 61 10.15 -9.00 -5.90
C ILE A 61 9.42 -8.22 -7.01
N THR A 62 8.09 -8.28 -7.01
CA THR A 62 7.27 -7.55 -7.98
C THR A 62 7.54 -6.05 -7.93
N TYR A 63 7.55 -5.47 -6.74
CA TYR A 63 7.89 -4.05 -6.53
C TYR A 63 9.31 -3.73 -7.01
N TRP A 64 10.29 -4.58 -6.67
CA TRP A 64 11.67 -4.40 -7.07
C TRP A 64 11.86 -4.42 -8.60
N VAL A 65 11.16 -5.31 -9.33
CA VAL A 65 11.16 -5.35 -10.80
C VAL A 65 10.61 -4.03 -11.37
N LEU A 66 9.54 -3.50 -10.77
CA LEU A 66 8.98 -2.19 -11.16
C LEU A 66 9.99 -1.04 -10.94
N THR A 67 10.86 -1.10 -9.91
CA THR A 67 11.91 -0.10 -9.70
C THR A 67 12.96 -0.10 -10.82
N LYS A 68 13.10 -1.23 -11.55
CA LYS A 68 13.96 -1.36 -12.73
C LYS A 68 13.28 -0.88 -14.02
N GLN A 69 12.13 -0.22 -13.90
CA GLN A 69 11.32 0.26 -15.03
C GLN A 69 10.83 -0.88 -15.95
N GLN A 70 10.76 -2.09 -15.43
CA GLN A 70 10.19 -3.23 -16.11
C GLN A 70 8.72 -3.40 -15.71
N LYS A 71 7.87 -3.67 -16.70
CA LYS A 71 6.44 -3.91 -16.45
C LYS A 71 6.22 -5.31 -15.92
N VAL A 72 5.22 -5.45 -15.08
CA VAL A 72 4.76 -6.72 -14.53
C VAL A 72 3.28 -6.87 -14.85
N GLN A 73 2.79 -8.08 -15.04
CA GLN A 73 1.37 -8.35 -15.13
C GLN A 73 0.88 -8.99 -13.82
N TRP A 74 -0.16 -8.43 -13.24
CA TRP A 74 -0.87 -9.02 -12.10
C TRP A 74 -2.05 -9.81 -12.62
N LEU A 75 -2.02 -11.13 -12.42
CA LEU A 75 -3.02 -12.07 -12.94
C LEU A 75 -4.13 -12.24 -11.89
N LEU A 76 -5.13 -11.37 -11.94
CA LEU A 76 -6.22 -11.35 -10.96
C LEU A 76 -7.05 -12.63 -11.02
N ASN A 77 -7.34 -13.20 -9.85
CA ASN A 77 -8.06 -14.45 -9.64
C ASN A 77 -7.41 -15.69 -10.29
N TYR A 78 -6.18 -15.58 -10.79
CA TYR A 78 -5.41 -16.71 -11.25
C TYR A 78 -4.43 -17.15 -10.16
N ARG A 79 -4.59 -18.37 -9.66
CA ARG A 79 -3.74 -18.96 -8.62
C ARG A 79 -3.43 -17.98 -7.47
N GLY A 80 -4.47 -17.43 -6.84
CA GLY A 80 -4.35 -16.50 -5.71
C GLY A 80 -3.89 -15.08 -6.07
N GLY A 81 -3.88 -14.70 -7.36
CA GLY A 81 -3.43 -13.39 -7.83
C GLY A 81 -1.93 -13.36 -8.15
N SER A 82 -1.51 -14.26 -9.05
CA SER A 82 -0.11 -14.46 -9.46
C SER A 82 0.47 -13.28 -10.21
N PHE A 83 1.80 -13.24 -10.30
CA PHE A 83 2.53 -12.21 -11.06
C PHE A 83 3.29 -12.84 -12.23
N LEU A 84 3.27 -12.15 -13.37
CA LEU A 84 4.05 -12.53 -14.56
C LEU A 84 5.10 -11.44 -14.81
N LEU A 85 6.38 -11.81 -14.71
CA LEU A 85 7.52 -10.91 -14.80
C LEU A 85 8.36 -11.22 -16.04
N PRO A 86 9.12 -10.25 -16.58
CA PRO A 86 10.16 -10.53 -17.54
C PRO A 86 11.15 -11.56 -16.98
N ASP A 87 11.61 -12.47 -17.81
CA ASP A 87 12.63 -13.43 -17.42
C ASP A 87 14.04 -12.82 -17.48
N GLY A 88 14.89 -13.25 -16.56
CA GLY A 88 16.29 -12.85 -16.49
C GLY A 88 16.99 -13.52 -15.31
N GLU A 89 18.27 -13.84 -15.51
CA GLU A 89 19.09 -14.51 -14.49
C GLU A 89 19.09 -13.74 -13.16
N VAL A 90 19.14 -12.41 -13.20
CA VAL A 90 19.13 -11.55 -12.02
C VAL A 90 17.80 -11.68 -11.26
N ILE A 91 16.66 -11.72 -11.97
CA ILE A 91 15.34 -11.85 -11.35
C ILE A 91 15.17 -13.25 -10.72
N ARG A 92 15.59 -14.31 -11.43
CA ARG A 92 15.58 -15.68 -10.91
C ARG A 92 16.41 -15.79 -9.62
N LYS A 93 17.62 -15.19 -9.64
CA LYS A 93 18.49 -15.16 -8.47
C LYS A 93 17.88 -14.41 -7.29
N GLU A 94 17.24 -13.27 -7.51
CA GLU A 94 16.55 -12.54 -6.46
C GLU A 94 15.38 -13.36 -5.87
N CYS A 95 14.61 -14.06 -6.70
CA CYS A 95 13.58 -14.98 -6.21
C CYS A 95 14.18 -16.05 -5.30
N GLN A 96 15.28 -16.68 -5.72
CA GLN A 96 15.97 -17.70 -4.90
C GLN A 96 16.50 -17.12 -3.58
N ILE A 97 17.16 -15.97 -3.61
CA ILE A 97 17.72 -15.30 -2.41
C ILE A 97 16.62 -14.99 -1.40
N ARG A 98 15.45 -14.54 -1.88
CA ARG A 98 14.34 -14.14 -1.01
C ARG A 98 13.38 -15.30 -0.68
N GLY A 99 13.65 -16.51 -1.14
CA GLY A 99 12.80 -17.67 -0.88
C GLY A 99 11.43 -17.58 -1.55
N VAL A 100 11.36 -16.97 -2.74
CA VAL A 100 10.12 -16.84 -3.52
C VAL A 100 10.07 -17.92 -4.58
N SER A 101 9.04 -18.75 -4.54
CA SER A 101 8.80 -19.81 -5.55
C SER A 101 8.43 -19.18 -6.89
N PHE A 102 8.96 -19.72 -7.98
CA PHE A 102 8.66 -19.26 -9.34
C PHE A 102 8.74 -20.38 -10.38
N GLU A 103 8.07 -20.19 -11.50
CA GLU A 103 8.07 -21.06 -12.67
C GLU A 103 8.58 -20.28 -13.89
N VAL A 104 9.37 -20.91 -14.74
CA VAL A 104 9.80 -20.32 -16.00
C VAL A 104 8.91 -20.86 -17.12
N LEU A 105 8.21 -19.96 -17.80
CA LEU A 105 7.35 -20.28 -18.94
C LEU A 105 7.99 -19.82 -20.25
N SER A 106 7.90 -20.67 -21.29
CA SER A 106 8.20 -20.22 -22.65
C SER A 106 7.16 -19.19 -23.12
N ASP A 107 7.51 -18.37 -24.09
CA ASP A 107 6.58 -17.38 -24.67
C ASP A 107 5.25 -18.00 -25.10
N ASP A 108 5.30 -19.15 -25.79
CA ASP A 108 4.09 -19.84 -26.24
C ASP A 108 3.17 -20.22 -25.08
N LYS A 109 3.75 -20.70 -23.97
CA LYS A 109 2.97 -21.03 -22.76
C LYS A 109 2.41 -19.79 -22.07
N ALA A 110 3.19 -18.71 -22.05
CA ALA A 110 2.75 -17.44 -21.47
C ALA A 110 1.62 -16.81 -22.30
N GLU A 111 1.72 -16.85 -23.64
CA GLU A 111 0.68 -16.37 -24.54
C GLU A 111 -0.60 -17.19 -24.37
N GLN A 112 -0.51 -18.51 -24.36
CA GLN A 112 -1.65 -19.39 -24.09
C GLN A 112 -2.30 -19.09 -22.75
N LEU A 113 -1.51 -18.90 -21.67
CA LEU A 113 -2.02 -18.53 -20.35
C LEU A 113 -2.77 -17.21 -20.38
N LEU A 114 -2.24 -16.20 -21.05
CA LEU A 114 -2.88 -14.89 -21.15
C LEU A 114 -4.16 -14.95 -22.00
N ASP A 115 -4.20 -15.77 -23.04
CA ASP A 115 -5.40 -16.01 -23.83
C ASP A 115 -6.50 -16.70 -22.99
N ASP A 116 -6.13 -17.71 -22.19
CA ASP A 116 -7.06 -18.38 -21.28
C ASP A 116 -7.63 -17.39 -20.24
N ILE A 117 -6.78 -16.55 -19.62
CA ILE A 117 -7.18 -15.50 -18.68
C ILE A 117 -8.11 -14.49 -19.35
N SER A 118 -7.86 -14.13 -20.61
CA SER A 118 -8.65 -13.15 -21.36
C SER A 118 -10.04 -13.67 -21.75
N SER A 119 -10.24 -14.99 -21.71
CA SER A 119 -11.51 -15.64 -22.08
C SER A 119 -12.70 -15.05 -21.30
N PRO A 120 -13.81 -14.72 -22.00
CA PRO A 120 -15.01 -14.17 -21.33
C PRO A 120 -15.64 -15.10 -20.29
N SER A 121 -15.39 -16.41 -20.39
CA SER A 121 -15.90 -17.42 -19.45
C SER A 121 -15.14 -17.48 -18.13
N GLN A 122 -13.95 -16.88 -18.06
CA GLN A 122 -13.11 -16.86 -16.87
C GLN A 122 -13.31 -15.56 -16.10
N ASN A 123 -13.46 -15.66 -14.76
CA ASN A 123 -13.43 -14.50 -13.89
C ASN A 123 -11.99 -14.13 -13.54
N GLN A 124 -11.17 -13.90 -14.56
CA GLN A 124 -9.74 -13.58 -14.45
C GLN A 124 -9.39 -12.39 -15.34
N GLU A 125 -8.36 -11.65 -14.98
CA GLU A 125 -7.90 -10.50 -15.77
C GLU A 125 -6.40 -10.27 -15.53
N ALA A 126 -5.67 -9.93 -16.60
CA ALA A 126 -4.28 -9.50 -16.49
C ALA A 126 -4.19 -7.96 -16.42
N VAL A 127 -3.72 -7.43 -15.30
CA VAL A 127 -3.53 -6.00 -15.08
C VAL A 127 -2.05 -5.65 -15.18
N ILE A 128 -1.71 -4.67 -16.03
CA ILE A 128 -0.33 -4.22 -16.16
C ILE A 128 0.01 -3.27 -15.02
N LEU A 129 1.09 -3.57 -14.30
CA LEU A 129 1.76 -2.69 -13.36
C LEU A 129 2.91 -1.99 -14.09
N GLU A 130 2.97 -0.65 -14.02
CA GLU A 130 3.89 0.13 -14.87
C GLU A 130 5.06 0.78 -14.12
N LYS A 131 4.87 1.12 -12.85
CA LYS A 131 5.88 1.80 -12.04
C LYS A 131 5.79 1.43 -10.58
N ALA A 132 6.91 1.45 -9.87
CA ALA A 132 6.93 1.33 -8.41
C ALA A 132 6.33 2.59 -7.77
N PRO A 133 5.31 2.47 -6.91
CA PRO A 133 4.75 3.62 -6.20
C PRO A 133 5.76 4.22 -5.21
N LYS A 134 5.76 5.53 -5.06
CA LYS A 134 6.48 6.23 -3.99
C LYS A 134 5.63 6.22 -2.73
N ILE A 135 6.17 5.65 -1.65
CA ILE A 135 5.44 5.36 -0.41
C ILE A 135 5.85 6.33 0.69
N ALA A 136 4.86 6.98 1.30
CA ALA A 136 5.01 7.72 2.54
C ALA A 136 4.27 7.01 3.69
N VAL A 137 4.91 6.98 4.86
CA VAL A 137 4.31 6.50 6.11
C VAL A 137 4.24 7.70 7.06
N TYR A 138 3.01 8.05 7.46
CA TYR A 138 2.76 9.11 8.41
C TYR A 138 2.90 8.57 9.83
N THR A 139 3.93 9.01 10.55
CA THR A 139 4.23 8.57 11.91
C THR A 139 5.02 9.64 12.67
N PRO A 140 4.84 9.77 13.99
CA PRO A 140 5.66 10.66 14.81
C PRO A 140 7.15 10.33 14.71
N LYS A 141 7.98 11.36 14.85
CA LYS A 141 9.45 11.20 14.94
C LYS A 141 9.80 10.68 16.33
N GLY A 142 10.41 9.50 16.40
CA GLY A 142 10.83 8.87 17.66
C GLY A 142 10.25 7.47 17.87
N ASN A 143 10.61 6.87 19.00
CA ASN A 143 10.16 5.54 19.36
C ASN A 143 8.73 5.59 19.91
N GLN A 144 7.83 4.87 19.29
CA GLN A 144 6.49 4.63 19.81
C GLN A 144 6.48 3.39 20.70
N PRO A 145 5.60 3.32 21.71
CA PRO A 145 5.47 2.14 22.58
C PRO A 145 4.72 0.96 21.92
N TRP A 146 4.46 1.04 20.63
CA TRP A 146 3.86 0.04 19.77
C TRP A 146 4.58 0.01 18.43
N ASP A 147 4.38 -1.05 17.69
CA ASP A 147 4.89 -1.21 16.32
C ASP A 147 3.84 -0.87 15.27
N ASP A 148 4.25 -0.86 14.02
CA ASP A 148 3.42 -0.58 12.87
C ASP A 148 3.48 -1.75 11.88
N ALA A 149 2.36 -2.46 11.73
CA ALA A 149 2.25 -3.63 10.86
C ALA A 149 2.65 -3.33 9.41
N VAL A 150 2.36 -2.12 8.91
CA VAL A 150 2.69 -1.75 7.53
C VAL A 150 4.18 -1.54 7.37
N THR A 151 4.84 -0.82 8.28
CA THR A 151 6.31 -0.64 8.21
C THR A 151 7.04 -1.97 8.39
N MET A 152 6.52 -2.85 9.22
CA MET A 152 7.08 -4.20 9.38
C MET A 152 7.00 -5.00 8.07
N VAL A 153 5.86 -5.04 7.41
CA VAL A 153 5.73 -5.82 6.17
C VAL A 153 6.46 -5.17 5.00
N LEU A 154 6.52 -3.84 4.92
CA LEU A 154 7.33 -3.15 3.92
C LEU A 154 8.82 -3.48 4.09
N THR A 155 9.31 -3.48 5.33
CA THR A 155 10.69 -3.84 5.66
C THR A 155 10.96 -5.31 5.33
N TYR A 156 10.09 -6.23 5.73
CA TYR A 156 10.22 -7.65 5.45
C TYR A 156 10.21 -7.97 3.94
N ALA A 157 9.32 -7.33 3.19
CA ALA A 157 9.24 -7.47 1.73
C ALA A 157 10.31 -6.65 0.98
N GLU A 158 11.15 -5.90 1.69
CA GLU A 158 12.20 -5.03 1.11
C GLU A 158 11.64 -3.96 0.17
N ILE A 159 10.51 -3.36 0.55
CA ILE A 159 9.85 -2.26 -0.17
C ILE A 159 10.22 -0.95 0.53
N PRO A 160 10.91 -0.01 -0.15
CA PRO A 160 11.34 1.23 0.47
C PRO A 160 10.18 2.19 0.73
N TYR A 161 10.23 2.94 1.82
CA TYR A 161 9.29 3.97 2.19
C TYR A 161 9.98 5.15 2.87
N VAL A 162 9.30 6.29 2.95
CA VAL A 162 9.76 7.50 3.64
C VAL A 162 8.79 7.83 4.77
N THR A 163 9.32 8.11 5.96
CA THR A 163 8.50 8.59 7.08
C THR A 163 8.28 10.10 6.98
N ILE A 164 7.05 10.52 7.18
CA ILE A 164 6.64 11.94 7.23
C ILE A 164 5.73 12.15 8.44
N TYR A 165 5.59 13.40 8.87
CA TYR A 165 4.68 13.74 9.95
C TYR A 165 4.00 15.09 9.71
N ASP A 166 3.43 15.72 10.73
CA ASP A 166 2.64 16.95 10.63
C ASP A 166 3.34 18.05 9.83
N GLU A 167 4.64 18.25 10.07
CA GLU A 167 5.42 19.30 9.40
C GLU A 167 5.45 19.08 7.88
N GLU A 168 5.81 17.87 7.45
CA GLU A 168 5.91 17.55 6.02
C GLU A 168 4.54 17.58 5.33
N VAL A 169 3.48 17.19 6.04
CA VAL A 169 2.11 17.25 5.51
C VAL A 169 1.64 18.71 5.31
N LEU A 170 1.87 19.55 6.31
CA LEU A 170 1.51 20.97 6.25
C LEU A 170 2.33 21.74 5.21
N ASP A 171 3.57 21.31 4.96
CA ASP A 171 4.46 21.82 3.91
C ASP A 171 4.13 21.28 2.49
N ASP A 172 2.97 20.65 2.30
CA ASP A 172 2.50 20.13 1.01
C ASP A 172 3.39 19.03 0.38
N LYS A 173 4.24 18.36 1.17
CA LYS A 173 5.14 17.30 0.66
C LYS A 173 4.42 16.02 0.25
N LEU A 174 3.12 15.85 0.58
CA LEU A 174 2.32 14.70 0.14
C LEU A 174 2.29 14.53 -1.38
N ALA A 175 2.37 15.62 -2.14
CA ALA A 175 2.38 15.60 -3.60
C ALA A 175 3.59 14.82 -4.21
N LEU A 176 4.62 14.54 -3.41
CA LEU A 176 5.79 13.77 -3.83
C LEU A 176 5.56 12.25 -3.83
N TYR A 177 4.46 11.79 -3.25
CA TYR A 177 4.18 10.37 -3.00
C TYR A 177 2.92 9.92 -3.72
N ASP A 178 2.94 8.66 -4.18
CA ASP A 178 1.80 8.01 -4.81
C ASP A 178 0.87 7.36 -3.78
N TRP A 179 1.40 6.97 -2.61
CA TRP A 179 0.71 6.22 -1.58
C TRP A 179 1.07 6.74 -0.18
N LEU A 180 0.06 6.90 0.66
CA LEU A 180 0.16 7.37 2.04
C LEU A 180 -0.43 6.35 3.00
N HIS A 181 0.35 5.95 4.00
CA HIS A 181 -0.11 5.11 5.10
C HIS A 181 -0.35 5.92 6.37
N LEU A 182 -1.49 5.68 7.00
CA LEU A 182 -1.86 6.16 8.33
C LEU A 182 -2.15 4.94 9.21
N HIS A 183 -1.57 4.83 10.39
CA HIS A 183 -1.85 3.71 11.29
C HIS A 183 -2.63 4.17 12.54
N HIS A 184 -2.08 4.00 13.70
CA HIS A 184 -2.70 4.28 15.00
C HIS A 184 -2.68 5.76 15.40
N GLU A 185 -2.73 6.65 14.44
CA GLU A 185 -2.75 8.09 14.69
C GLU A 185 -4.14 8.61 15.05
N ASP A 186 -4.14 9.62 15.90
CA ASP A 186 -5.35 10.34 16.30
C ASP A 186 -5.40 11.72 15.65
N PHE A 187 -6.34 11.91 14.75
CA PHE A 187 -6.57 13.19 14.08
C PHE A 187 -7.55 14.11 14.82
N THR A 188 -8.06 13.67 15.99
CA THR A 188 -9.03 14.43 16.78
C THR A 188 -8.42 15.30 17.87
N GLY A 189 -7.16 15.03 18.23
CA GLY A 189 -6.47 15.72 19.34
C GLY A 189 -6.78 15.16 20.72
N GLN A 190 -7.37 13.96 20.81
CA GLN A 190 -7.70 13.30 22.06
C GLN A 190 -6.62 12.32 22.54
N TYR A 191 -5.40 12.43 21.97
CA TYR A 191 -4.22 11.62 22.32
C TYR A 191 -4.52 10.10 22.28
N GLY A 192 -5.16 9.64 21.22
CA GLY A 192 -5.48 8.24 20.99
C GLY A 192 -6.54 7.68 21.94
N LYS A 193 -7.25 8.51 22.69
CA LYS A 193 -8.19 8.07 23.74
C LYS A 193 -7.54 7.20 24.82
N PHE A 194 -6.24 7.36 25.01
CA PHE A 194 -5.45 6.62 26.02
C PHE A 194 -5.56 7.17 27.44
N TYR A 195 -6.26 8.30 27.64
CA TYR A 195 -6.36 8.97 28.93
C TYR A 195 -6.85 8.03 30.05
N GLY A 196 -7.87 7.22 29.80
CA GLY A 196 -8.46 6.33 30.81
C GLY A 196 -7.44 5.35 31.40
N ALA A 197 -6.66 4.70 30.54
CA ALA A 197 -5.73 3.64 30.92
C ALA A 197 -4.30 4.16 31.22
N TYR A 198 -3.87 5.22 30.53
CA TYR A 198 -2.44 5.57 30.46
C TYR A 198 -2.10 7.02 30.88
N ARG A 199 -3.04 7.82 31.43
CA ARG A 199 -2.79 9.22 31.81
C ARG A 199 -1.58 9.45 32.74
N ALA A 200 -1.17 8.43 33.49
CA ALA A 200 0.00 8.47 34.35
C ALA A 200 1.25 7.81 33.73
N ALA A 201 1.13 7.20 32.56
CA ALA A 201 2.25 6.53 31.93
C ALA A 201 3.27 7.57 31.37
N PRO A 202 4.57 7.37 31.60
CA PRO A 202 5.59 8.32 31.13
C PRO A 202 5.52 8.61 29.63
N TRP A 203 5.32 7.60 28.81
CA TRP A 203 5.20 7.77 27.37
C TRP A 203 3.98 8.61 26.96
N TYR A 204 2.85 8.48 27.65
CA TYR A 204 1.65 9.28 27.38
C TYR A 204 1.86 10.75 27.74
N ILE A 205 2.44 11.02 28.92
CA ILE A 205 2.75 12.37 29.38
C ILE A 205 3.75 13.04 28.44
N GLN A 206 4.78 12.32 28.05
CA GLN A 206 5.81 12.83 27.14
C GLN A 206 5.22 13.08 25.74
N GLY A 207 4.46 12.13 25.19
CA GLY A 207 3.81 12.27 23.88
C GLY A 207 2.84 13.46 23.81
N LYS A 208 2.08 13.70 24.91
CA LYS A 208 1.22 14.90 25.03
C LYS A 208 2.04 16.18 24.95
N LYS A 209 3.12 16.30 25.72
CA LYS A 209 4.01 17.48 25.70
C LYS A 209 4.64 17.72 24.33
N GLU A 210 5.08 16.66 23.67
CA GLU A 210 5.67 16.75 22.33
C GLU A 210 4.66 17.20 21.28
N ALA A 211 3.42 16.68 21.33
CA ALA A 211 2.34 17.09 20.46
C ALA A 211 1.94 18.56 20.67
N GLU A 212 1.84 19.00 21.92
CA GLU A 212 1.56 20.41 22.27
C GLU A 212 2.68 21.33 21.78
N ALA A 213 3.94 20.98 22.01
CA ALA A 213 5.09 21.76 21.54
C ALA A 213 5.16 21.81 20.01
N LEU A 214 4.84 20.71 19.33
CA LEU A 214 4.77 20.66 17.87
C LEU A 214 3.65 21.56 17.33
N ALA A 215 2.44 21.47 17.88
CA ALA A 215 1.33 22.33 17.49
C ALA A 215 1.66 23.80 17.61
N GLN A 216 2.26 24.23 18.75
CA GLN A 216 2.70 25.60 18.97
C GLN A 216 3.76 26.04 17.96
N ARG A 217 4.74 25.20 17.67
CA ARG A 217 5.79 25.46 16.66
C ARG A 217 5.22 25.62 15.26
N LEU A 218 4.15 24.91 14.96
CA LEU A 218 3.42 25.00 13.70
C LEU A 218 2.40 26.16 13.64
N GLY A 219 2.28 26.95 14.73
CA GLY A 219 1.41 28.13 14.79
C GLY A 219 -0.03 27.84 15.25
N PHE A 220 -0.30 26.68 15.82
CA PHE A 220 -1.62 26.32 16.34
C PHE A 220 -1.66 26.46 17.88
N SER A 221 -2.82 26.88 18.40
CA SER A 221 -3.03 27.00 19.84
C SER A 221 -3.34 25.66 20.51
N LYS A 222 -3.92 24.73 19.76
CA LYS A 222 -4.35 23.38 20.20
C LYS A 222 -3.83 22.29 19.29
N VAL A 223 -3.60 21.10 19.87
CA VAL A 223 -3.26 19.90 19.09
C VAL A 223 -4.42 19.49 18.16
N SER A 224 -5.66 19.63 18.61
CA SER A 224 -6.86 19.35 17.80
C SER A 224 -6.93 20.23 16.54
N GLU A 225 -6.52 21.49 16.62
CA GLU A 225 -6.47 22.41 15.47
C GLU A 225 -5.37 21.99 14.48
N ALA A 226 -4.18 21.65 14.99
CA ALA A 226 -3.07 21.16 14.16
C ALA A 226 -3.43 19.87 13.43
N LYS A 227 -3.98 18.88 14.17
CA LYS A 227 -4.39 17.59 13.58
C LYS A 227 -5.52 17.73 12.57
N ARG A 228 -6.47 18.63 12.80
CA ARG A 228 -7.52 18.97 11.83
C ARG A 228 -6.93 19.56 10.56
N ALA A 229 -5.97 20.48 10.67
CA ALA A 229 -5.29 21.05 9.50
C ALA A 229 -4.55 19.98 8.71
N VAL A 230 -3.88 19.04 9.38
CA VAL A 230 -3.23 17.88 8.77
C VAL A 230 -4.25 16.98 8.05
N ALA A 231 -5.38 16.66 8.71
CA ALA A 231 -6.44 15.85 8.09
C ALA A 231 -7.01 16.51 6.83
N LEU A 232 -7.17 17.84 6.82
CA LEU A 232 -7.61 18.58 5.64
C LEU A 232 -6.59 18.54 4.49
N LYS A 233 -5.29 18.61 4.79
CA LYS A 233 -4.23 18.43 3.79
C LYS A 233 -4.25 17.01 3.19
N ILE A 234 -4.40 15.98 4.03
CA ILE A 234 -4.52 14.60 3.58
C ILE A 234 -5.78 14.42 2.73
N ARG A 235 -6.93 14.98 3.13
CA ARG A 235 -8.15 15.00 2.32
C ARG A 235 -7.89 15.58 0.92
N ASN A 236 -7.21 16.72 0.85
CA ASN A 236 -6.92 17.39 -0.42
C ASN A 236 -5.96 16.58 -1.29
N TYR A 237 -4.97 15.91 -0.69
CA TYR A 237 -4.08 14.97 -1.38
C TYR A 237 -4.87 13.84 -2.05
N VAL A 238 -5.80 13.20 -1.33
CA VAL A 238 -6.64 12.14 -1.89
C VAL A 238 -7.56 12.69 -2.99
N ILE A 239 -8.26 13.81 -2.75
CA ILE A 239 -9.13 14.45 -3.75
C ILE A 239 -8.35 14.75 -5.02
N GLY A 240 -7.09 15.15 -4.91
CA GLY A 240 -6.18 15.44 -6.02
C GLY A 240 -5.70 14.22 -6.81
N GLY A 241 -5.87 13.01 -6.29
CA GLY A 241 -5.49 11.77 -6.96
C GLY A 241 -4.54 10.85 -6.18
N GLY A 242 -4.24 11.17 -4.93
CA GLY A 242 -3.43 10.33 -4.04
C GLY A 242 -4.17 9.08 -3.56
N PHE A 243 -3.41 8.12 -3.07
CA PHE A 243 -3.93 6.89 -2.45
C PHE A 243 -3.64 6.92 -0.96
N MET A 244 -4.66 6.71 -0.15
CA MET A 244 -4.55 6.63 1.30
C MET A 244 -4.94 5.25 1.79
N PHE A 245 -4.10 4.65 2.62
CA PHE A 245 -4.36 3.42 3.33
C PHE A 245 -4.27 3.69 4.83
N ALA A 246 -5.32 3.40 5.57
CA ALA A 246 -5.36 3.60 7.01
C ALA A 246 -5.73 2.31 7.75
N MET A 247 -5.12 2.13 8.91
CA MET A 247 -5.41 1.03 9.85
C MET A 247 -5.68 1.57 11.25
N CYS A 248 -6.25 0.72 12.10
CA CYS A 248 -6.45 1.00 13.50
C CYS A 248 -7.21 2.32 13.73
N SER A 249 -6.87 3.08 14.75
CA SER A 249 -7.51 4.36 15.11
C SER A 249 -7.40 5.46 14.04
N ALA A 250 -6.46 5.36 13.11
CA ALA A 250 -6.36 6.33 12.02
C ALA A 250 -7.56 6.26 11.06
N THR A 251 -8.33 5.19 11.06
CA THR A 251 -9.50 5.02 10.17
C THR A 251 -10.66 5.92 10.57
N ASP A 252 -11.18 5.77 11.79
CA ASP A 252 -12.34 6.54 12.27
C ASP A 252 -11.93 7.93 12.78
N SER A 253 -10.77 8.07 13.46
CA SER A 253 -10.34 9.39 13.94
C SER A 253 -10.13 10.39 12.80
N PHE A 254 -9.66 9.94 11.63
CA PHE A 254 -9.54 10.77 10.44
C PHE A 254 -10.91 11.29 9.96
N ASP A 255 -11.89 10.41 9.81
CA ASP A 255 -13.24 10.80 9.39
C ASP A 255 -13.94 11.66 10.45
N ILE A 256 -13.71 11.39 11.74
CA ILE A 256 -14.23 12.22 12.85
C ILE A 256 -13.63 13.64 12.75
N ALA A 257 -12.33 13.78 12.54
CA ALA A 257 -11.70 15.09 12.37
C ALA A 257 -12.29 15.87 11.20
N LEU A 258 -12.58 15.19 10.08
CA LEU A 258 -13.24 15.82 8.91
C LEU A 258 -14.69 16.21 9.21
N ALA A 259 -15.45 15.38 9.95
CA ALA A 259 -16.81 15.71 10.33
C ALA A 259 -16.87 16.90 11.29
N ALA A 260 -15.87 17.00 12.18
CA ALA A 260 -15.74 18.05 13.19
C ALA A 260 -14.97 19.29 12.69
N GLU A 261 -14.87 19.52 11.38
CA GLU A 261 -14.09 20.63 10.79
C GLU A 261 -14.39 22.00 11.43
N ASN A 262 -15.66 22.23 11.84
CA ASN A 262 -16.12 23.52 12.34
C ASN A 262 -16.64 23.45 13.79
N THR A 263 -16.26 22.44 14.55
CA THR A 263 -16.71 22.30 15.96
C THR A 263 -15.62 21.68 16.81
N ASP A 264 -15.53 22.13 18.06
CA ASP A 264 -14.61 21.55 19.05
C ASP A 264 -15.26 20.34 19.72
N ILE A 265 -14.62 19.20 19.60
CA ILE A 265 -15.08 17.91 20.18
C ILE A 265 -14.19 17.42 21.33
N CYS A 266 -13.12 18.17 21.67
CA CYS A 266 -12.20 17.78 22.73
C CYS A 266 -12.72 18.15 24.09
N GLU A 267 -12.70 17.21 25.04
CA GLU A 267 -13.05 17.47 26.44
C GLU A 267 -11.86 18.11 27.17
N THR A 268 -12.14 18.88 28.22
CA THR A 268 -11.18 19.72 28.97
C THR A 268 -9.86 19.02 29.37
N MET A 269 -9.88 17.71 29.65
CA MET A 269 -8.65 16.98 30.00
C MET A 269 -7.67 16.82 28.80
N PHE A 270 -8.13 16.99 27.58
CA PHE A 270 -7.28 16.89 26.42
C PHE A 270 -6.59 18.22 26.09
N ASP A 271 -7.32 19.33 26.07
CA ASP A 271 -6.82 20.62 25.55
C ASP A 271 -7.04 21.83 26.47
N GLY A 272 -7.65 21.64 27.65
CA GLY A 272 -7.76 22.63 28.72
C GLY A 272 -9.05 23.44 28.75
N ASP A 273 -9.90 23.38 27.73
CA ASP A 273 -11.22 23.99 27.70
C ASP A 273 -12.32 22.97 27.34
N PRO A 274 -13.60 23.26 27.62
CA PRO A 274 -14.69 22.32 27.35
C PRO A 274 -14.97 22.23 25.85
N SER A 275 -15.35 21.02 25.41
CA SER A 275 -15.89 20.80 24.08
C SER A 275 -17.15 21.67 23.83
N GLU A 276 -17.45 21.95 22.59
CA GLU A 276 -18.63 22.74 22.22
C GLU A 276 -19.93 22.04 22.64
N ALA A 277 -20.86 22.75 23.25
CA ALA A 277 -22.03 22.14 23.94
C ALA A 277 -22.88 21.23 23.04
N ASN A 278 -23.05 21.56 21.77
CA ASN A 278 -23.89 20.83 20.82
C ASN A 278 -23.07 20.25 19.65
N TYR A 279 -21.82 19.84 19.87
CA TYR A 279 -20.92 19.40 18.81
C TYR A 279 -21.47 18.23 17.98
N GLN A 280 -22.20 17.29 18.59
CA GLN A 280 -22.77 16.15 17.88
C GLN A 280 -23.71 16.58 16.74
N SER A 281 -24.52 17.61 16.94
CA SER A 281 -25.44 18.13 15.92
C SER A 281 -24.74 19.00 14.86
N LYS A 282 -23.49 19.37 15.09
CA LYS A 282 -22.67 20.17 14.16
C LYS A 282 -21.76 19.33 13.28
N LEU A 283 -21.71 18.02 13.51
CA LEU A 283 -20.90 17.12 12.67
C LEU A 283 -21.41 17.13 11.24
N ASN A 284 -20.51 17.36 10.30
CA ASN A 284 -20.83 17.33 8.88
C ASN A 284 -20.34 16.05 8.20
N PHE A 285 -21.21 15.06 8.13
CA PHE A 285 -20.92 13.76 7.51
C PHE A 285 -20.68 13.83 5.98
N LYS A 286 -20.98 14.96 5.31
CA LYS A 286 -20.60 15.13 3.90
C LYS A 286 -19.08 15.23 3.71
N ASN A 287 -18.38 15.69 4.73
CA ASN A 287 -16.92 15.85 4.68
C ASN A 287 -16.19 14.52 4.87
N THR A 288 -16.80 13.52 5.52
CA THR A 288 -16.17 12.23 5.79
C THR A 288 -15.94 11.41 4.52
N PHE A 289 -15.01 10.48 4.59
CA PHE A 289 -14.73 9.57 3.50
C PHE A 289 -15.63 8.34 3.55
N ALA A 290 -15.60 7.62 4.66
CA ALA A 290 -16.21 6.30 4.78
C ALA A 290 -17.48 6.25 5.63
N PHE A 291 -17.58 7.09 6.67
CA PHE A 291 -18.59 6.90 7.71
C PHE A 291 -19.62 8.02 7.77
N THR A 292 -20.81 7.68 8.24
CA THR A 292 -21.93 8.60 8.41
C THR A 292 -22.76 8.24 9.65
N ASN A 293 -23.49 9.21 10.19
CA ASN A 293 -24.45 9.02 11.31
C ASN A 293 -23.87 8.39 12.58
N PHE A 294 -22.57 8.51 12.77
CA PHE A 294 -21.93 8.04 14.00
C PHE A 294 -22.14 9.01 15.17
N ILE A 295 -22.10 8.44 16.36
CA ILE A 295 -22.22 9.16 17.63
C ILE A 295 -20.84 9.15 18.30
N LEU A 296 -20.33 10.33 18.67
CA LEU A 296 -19.05 10.46 19.37
C LEU A 296 -19.14 9.94 20.81
N GLU A 297 -18.12 9.24 21.27
CA GLU A 297 -17.99 8.82 22.66
C GLU A 297 -17.36 9.97 23.49
N ARG A 298 -18.15 10.58 24.34
CA ARG A 298 -17.71 11.72 25.17
C ARG A 298 -16.87 11.31 26.38
N ASN A 299 -17.10 10.11 26.90
CA ASN A 299 -16.41 9.70 28.11
C ASN A 299 -14.90 9.53 27.84
N PRO A 300 -14.02 10.34 28.45
CA PRO A 300 -12.58 10.26 28.23
C PRO A 300 -11.94 8.99 28.77
N LEU A 301 -12.67 8.25 29.62
CA LEU A 301 -12.22 6.96 30.15
C LEU A 301 -12.53 5.79 29.19
N ARG A 302 -13.30 6.05 28.12
CA ARG A 302 -13.56 5.09 27.06
C ARG A 302 -12.45 5.14 26.01
N TYR A 303 -12.16 3.98 25.47
CA TYR A 303 -11.08 3.78 24.48
C TYR A 303 -11.54 4.09 23.05
N GLU A 304 -12.83 3.90 22.78
CA GLU A 304 -13.43 4.15 21.48
C GLU A 304 -13.62 5.66 21.25
N PHE A 305 -13.48 6.10 19.99
CA PHE A 305 -13.77 7.48 19.57
C PHE A 305 -15.25 7.71 19.32
N SER A 306 -15.95 6.69 18.82
CA SER A 306 -17.35 6.79 18.42
C SER A 306 -18.02 5.43 18.30
N SER A 307 -19.29 5.44 17.91
CA SER A 307 -20.07 4.25 17.60
C SER A 307 -19.64 3.53 16.31
N ILE A 308 -18.70 4.07 15.55
CA ILE A 308 -18.09 3.36 14.40
C ILE A 308 -17.37 2.12 14.89
N ASP A 309 -16.60 2.26 15.95
CA ASP A 309 -15.72 1.21 16.48
C ASP A 309 -16.50 0.10 17.19
N MET A 310 -16.31 -1.13 16.74
CA MET A 310 -16.95 -2.31 17.31
C MET A 310 -16.05 -3.08 18.31
N THR A 311 -14.90 -2.55 18.70
CA THR A 311 -13.92 -3.26 19.55
C THR A 311 -14.54 -3.80 20.83
N ASN A 312 -15.37 -3.03 21.52
CA ASN A 312 -16.05 -3.49 22.75
C ASN A 312 -17.01 -4.66 22.52
N LYS A 313 -17.73 -4.66 21.42
CA LYS A 313 -18.67 -5.73 21.07
C LYS A 313 -17.95 -7.02 20.74
N ARG A 314 -16.69 -6.93 20.24
CA ARG A 314 -15.89 -8.06 19.85
C ARG A 314 -15.18 -8.79 21.01
N ARG A 315 -15.07 -8.18 22.17
CA ARG A 315 -14.40 -8.79 23.35
C ARG A 315 -14.95 -10.16 23.74
N ASN A 316 -16.18 -10.47 23.33
CA ASN A 316 -16.84 -11.75 23.59
C ASN A 316 -16.74 -12.75 22.43
N VAL A 317 -16.07 -12.41 21.34
CA VAL A 317 -15.85 -13.32 20.22
C VAL A 317 -14.62 -14.19 20.53
N PRO A 318 -14.74 -15.53 20.54
CA PRO A 318 -13.58 -16.40 20.76
C PRO A 318 -12.56 -16.21 19.63
N ARG A 319 -11.27 -16.08 19.99
CA ARG A 319 -10.16 -15.87 19.04
C ARG A 319 -10.13 -16.91 17.92
N GLU A 320 -10.39 -18.17 18.26
CA GLU A 320 -10.31 -19.31 17.36
C GLU A 320 -11.40 -19.31 16.28
N SER A 321 -12.50 -18.62 16.54
CA SER A 321 -13.64 -18.47 15.61
C SER A 321 -13.74 -17.09 14.99
N ASP A 322 -12.76 -16.21 15.25
CA ASP A 322 -12.78 -14.83 14.77
C ASP A 322 -12.18 -14.73 13.38
N TYR A 323 -13.04 -14.64 12.36
CA TYR A 323 -12.70 -14.55 10.95
C TYR A 323 -13.60 -13.51 10.27
N PHE A 324 -13.12 -13.01 9.14
CA PHE A 324 -13.94 -12.25 8.21
C PHE A 324 -13.77 -12.79 6.78
N SER A 325 -14.80 -12.62 5.97
CA SER A 325 -14.81 -13.10 4.58
C SER A 325 -14.46 -11.97 3.63
N LEU A 326 -13.63 -12.25 2.63
CA LEU A 326 -13.37 -11.34 1.52
C LEU A 326 -14.54 -11.41 0.52
N THR A 327 -14.96 -10.25 0.05
CA THR A 327 -15.96 -10.14 -1.01
C THR A 327 -15.33 -10.53 -2.34
N GLN A 328 -16.01 -11.38 -3.09
CA GLN A 328 -15.60 -11.76 -4.45
C GLN A 328 -16.12 -10.73 -5.45
N PHE A 329 -15.22 -10.25 -6.29
CA PHE A 329 -15.53 -9.31 -7.36
C PHE A 329 -15.24 -9.90 -8.74
N SER A 330 -15.80 -9.28 -9.77
CA SER A 330 -15.48 -9.62 -11.14
C SER A 330 -14.16 -8.98 -11.55
N ALA A 331 -13.15 -9.79 -11.85
CA ALA A 331 -11.86 -9.28 -12.33
C ALA A 331 -12.00 -8.47 -13.63
N LYS A 332 -13.00 -8.78 -14.45
CA LYS A 332 -13.24 -8.11 -15.73
C LYS A 332 -13.96 -6.77 -15.60
N TRP A 333 -14.93 -6.68 -14.67
CA TRP A 333 -15.77 -5.49 -14.50
C TRP A 333 -15.32 -4.60 -13.35
N ASP A 334 -14.80 -5.23 -12.30
CA ASP A 334 -14.40 -4.58 -11.05
C ASP A 334 -12.92 -4.84 -10.74
N PRO A 335 -11.98 -4.49 -11.64
CA PRO A 335 -10.56 -4.83 -11.45
C PRO A 335 -9.96 -4.19 -10.20
N VAL A 336 -10.41 -3.00 -9.80
CA VAL A 336 -9.88 -2.29 -8.62
C VAL A 336 -10.17 -3.04 -7.33
N PRO A 337 -11.44 -3.32 -6.94
CA PRO A 337 -11.68 -4.09 -5.73
C PRO A 337 -11.15 -5.53 -5.85
N THR A 338 -11.08 -6.10 -7.05
CA THR A 338 -10.48 -7.42 -7.26
C THR A 338 -8.98 -7.42 -6.93
N MET A 339 -8.21 -6.40 -7.35
CA MET A 339 -6.80 -6.26 -6.94
C MET A 339 -6.67 -6.21 -5.41
N LEU A 340 -7.52 -5.43 -4.75
CA LEU A 340 -7.44 -5.23 -3.31
C LEU A 340 -7.82 -6.47 -2.50
N THR A 341 -8.60 -7.40 -3.07
CA THR A 341 -9.03 -8.65 -2.41
C THR A 341 -8.27 -9.89 -2.87
N GLN A 342 -7.19 -9.74 -3.68
CA GLN A 342 -6.39 -10.89 -4.07
C GLN A 342 -5.79 -11.60 -2.84
N ASN A 343 -6.04 -12.90 -2.76
CA ASN A 343 -5.55 -13.73 -1.68
C ASN A 343 -5.57 -15.22 -2.09
N HIS A 344 -4.85 -16.06 -1.34
CA HIS A 344 -4.91 -17.53 -1.48
C HIS A 344 -6.04 -18.14 -0.63
N THR A 345 -6.74 -17.33 0.15
CA THR A 345 -7.93 -17.75 0.92
C THR A 345 -8.96 -16.64 0.92
N SER A 346 -10.23 -16.99 0.90
CA SER A 346 -11.36 -16.07 1.02
C SER A 346 -11.74 -15.78 2.48
N LEU A 347 -11.25 -16.58 3.42
CA LEU A 347 -11.52 -16.43 4.85
C LEU A 347 -10.23 -16.05 5.57
N VAL A 348 -10.21 -14.86 6.15
CA VAL A 348 -9.04 -14.27 6.81
C VAL A 348 -9.26 -14.25 8.31
N LYS A 349 -8.26 -14.67 9.09
CA LYS A 349 -8.29 -14.50 10.55
C LYS A 349 -8.45 -13.03 10.89
N ALA A 350 -9.35 -12.76 11.80
CA ALA A 350 -9.53 -11.42 12.34
C ALA A 350 -8.50 -11.14 13.46
N PHE A 351 -8.29 -9.89 13.72
CA PHE A 351 -7.36 -9.40 14.74
C PHE A 351 -7.93 -8.11 15.34
N MET A 352 -7.52 -7.81 16.54
CA MET A 352 -8.00 -6.64 17.27
C MET A 352 -7.01 -5.46 17.17
N GLY A 353 -7.43 -4.34 17.68
CA GLY A 353 -6.67 -3.10 17.80
C GLY A 353 -7.63 -2.04 18.30
N GLN A 354 -7.20 -0.81 18.34
CA GLN A 354 -8.12 0.31 18.42
C GLN A 354 -8.81 0.46 17.06
N THR A 355 -10.16 0.54 17.05
CA THR A 355 -10.97 0.45 15.83
C THR A 355 -10.77 -0.87 15.09
N THR A 356 -11.11 -1.94 15.78
CA THR A 356 -10.97 -3.32 15.30
C THR A 356 -11.83 -3.60 14.07
N ALA A 357 -13.06 -3.09 14.06
CA ALA A 357 -14.04 -3.25 13.00
C ALA A 357 -15.00 -2.07 12.99
N PHE A 358 -15.70 -1.89 11.89
CA PHE A 358 -16.62 -0.77 11.66
C PHE A 358 -18.06 -1.24 11.74
N THR A 359 -18.92 -0.48 12.43
CA THR A 359 -20.37 -0.69 12.43
C THR A 359 -20.89 -0.59 11.00
N ARG A 360 -21.42 -1.70 10.46
CA ARG A 360 -21.78 -1.84 9.03
C ARG A 360 -22.75 -0.77 8.55
N ASP A 361 -23.76 -0.44 9.37
CA ASP A 361 -24.80 0.54 9.03
C ASP A 361 -24.30 1.99 9.01
N GLN A 362 -23.11 2.25 9.54
CA GLN A 362 -22.46 3.55 9.51
C GLN A 362 -21.48 3.72 8.34
N VAL A 363 -21.21 2.67 7.58
CA VAL A 363 -20.45 2.74 6.34
C VAL A 363 -21.34 3.31 5.24
N LYS A 364 -20.89 4.38 4.58
CA LYS A 364 -21.63 5.02 3.48
C LYS A 364 -21.92 4.04 2.34
N SER A 365 -23.05 4.19 1.67
CA SER A 365 -23.45 3.36 0.53
C SER A 365 -22.52 3.50 -0.69
N THR A 366 -21.74 4.57 -0.77
CA THR A 366 -20.74 4.82 -1.81
C THR A 366 -19.41 4.11 -1.57
N VAL A 367 -19.27 3.44 -0.42
CA VAL A 367 -18.05 2.73 -0.02
C VAL A 367 -18.23 1.24 -0.24
N MET A 368 -17.26 0.62 -0.90
CA MET A 368 -17.25 -0.83 -1.12
C MET A 368 -16.75 -1.56 0.12
N VAL A 369 -17.45 -2.60 0.52
CA VAL A 369 -17.01 -3.52 1.56
C VAL A 369 -16.25 -4.66 0.92
N LEU A 370 -14.95 -4.70 1.18
CA LEU A 370 -14.01 -5.69 0.65
C LEU A 370 -13.90 -6.91 1.57
N GLY A 371 -14.13 -6.72 2.87
CA GLY A 371 -14.09 -7.78 3.87
C GLY A 371 -15.03 -7.48 5.03
N GLU A 372 -15.82 -8.46 5.44
CA GLU A 372 -16.85 -8.30 6.48
C GLU A 372 -17.14 -9.58 7.25
N ASN A 373 -17.71 -9.41 8.46
CA ASN A 373 -18.40 -10.47 9.17
C ASN A 373 -19.88 -10.10 9.28
N LYS A 374 -20.72 -10.66 8.40
CA LYS A 374 -22.15 -10.35 8.33
C LYS A 374 -22.91 -10.76 9.59
N ILE A 375 -22.50 -11.84 10.23
CA ILE A 375 -23.17 -12.36 11.45
C ILE A 375 -23.09 -11.30 12.56
N ASN A 376 -21.95 -10.64 12.68
CA ASN A 376 -21.71 -9.63 13.71
C ASN A 376 -22.10 -8.21 13.26
N GLY A 377 -22.54 -8.00 12.01
CA GLY A 377 -22.82 -6.67 11.47
C GLY A 377 -21.58 -5.79 11.33
N GLU A 378 -20.43 -6.40 11.01
CA GLU A 378 -19.13 -5.75 10.93
C GLU A 378 -18.62 -5.62 9.51
N ALA A 379 -18.14 -4.41 9.15
CA ALA A 379 -17.17 -4.25 8.06
C ALA A 379 -15.77 -4.19 8.65
N ARG A 380 -14.81 -4.86 7.98
CA ARG A 380 -13.40 -4.95 8.43
C ARG A 380 -12.42 -4.29 7.46
N TYR A 381 -12.74 -4.33 6.20
CA TYR A 381 -11.89 -3.89 5.11
C TYR A 381 -12.77 -3.21 4.08
N ILE A 382 -12.58 -1.91 3.88
CA ILE A 382 -13.46 -1.07 3.05
C ILE A 382 -12.63 -0.16 2.15
N HIS A 383 -13.19 0.17 0.98
CA HIS A 383 -12.53 0.97 -0.04
C HIS A 383 -13.49 1.96 -0.69
N GLY A 384 -13.01 3.15 -1.00
CA GLY A 384 -13.82 4.16 -1.68
C GLY A 384 -13.01 5.10 -2.56
N ILE A 385 -13.75 5.87 -3.34
CA ILE A 385 -13.23 6.91 -4.21
C ILE A 385 -13.54 8.26 -3.57
N LYS A 386 -12.58 9.17 -3.54
CA LYS A 386 -12.78 10.56 -3.12
C LYS A 386 -12.10 11.50 -4.11
N GLY A 387 -12.90 12.25 -4.87
CA GLY A 387 -12.36 13.07 -5.95
C GLY A 387 -11.69 12.21 -7.04
N LYS A 388 -10.41 12.44 -7.27
CA LYS A 388 -9.60 11.68 -8.24
C LYS A 388 -8.81 10.53 -7.63
N GLY A 389 -8.78 10.43 -6.30
CA GLY A 389 -8.00 9.46 -5.55
C GLY A 389 -8.86 8.41 -4.86
N PHE A 390 -8.17 7.57 -4.09
CA PHE A 390 -8.75 6.40 -3.45
C PHE A 390 -8.34 6.36 -1.98
N PHE A 391 -9.18 5.71 -1.18
CA PHE A 391 -8.85 5.39 0.20
C PHE A 391 -9.25 3.96 0.52
N THR A 392 -8.51 3.34 1.42
CA THR A 392 -8.82 2.02 1.95
C THR A 392 -8.63 2.06 3.46
N PHE A 393 -9.62 1.57 4.19
CA PHE A 393 -9.57 1.42 5.64
C PHE A 393 -9.60 -0.05 6.02
N TYR A 394 -8.66 -0.44 6.86
CA TYR A 394 -8.51 -1.81 7.35
C TYR A 394 -8.54 -1.81 8.88
N GLY A 395 -9.58 -2.40 9.47
CA GLY A 395 -9.78 -2.44 10.92
C GLY A 395 -8.80 -3.38 11.61
N GLY A 396 -8.33 -2.99 12.78
CA GLY A 396 -7.37 -3.73 13.60
C GLY A 396 -5.93 -3.22 13.46
N HIS A 397 -5.03 -3.78 14.29
CA HIS A 397 -3.66 -3.30 14.43
C HIS A 397 -2.65 -4.14 13.67
N ASP A 398 -2.58 -5.44 13.94
CA ASP A 398 -1.61 -6.37 13.34
C ASP A 398 -2.29 -7.70 12.97
N PRO A 399 -2.25 -8.11 11.69
CA PRO A 399 -2.89 -9.34 11.22
C PRO A 399 -2.44 -10.64 11.89
N GLU A 400 -1.24 -10.70 12.44
CA GLU A 400 -0.69 -11.92 13.07
C GLU A 400 -0.55 -11.79 14.60
N ASP A 401 -0.78 -10.61 15.15
CA ASP A 401 -0.93 -10.41 16.60
C ASP A 401 -2.38 -10.09 16.94
N TYR A 402 -3.13 -11.11 17.39
CA TYR A 402 -4.57 -11.00 17.60
C TYR A 402 -4.97 -9.85 18.53
N GLN A 403 -4.24 -9.59 19.58
CA GLN A 403 -4.56 -8.55 20.57
C GLN A 403 -3.28 -7.83 21.03
N HIS A 404 -2.72 -7.04 20.15
CA HIS A 404 -1.54 -6.24 20.45
C HIS A 404 -1.79 -5.28 21.62
N ARG A 405 -0.85 -5.26 22.56
CA ARG A 405 -0.85 -4.36 23.72
C ARG A 405 0.41 -3.50 23.73
N VAL A 406 0.31 -2.35 24.38
CA VAL A 406 1.48 -1.48 24.58
C VAL A 406 2.61 -2.26 25.27
N GLY A 407 3.76 -2.35 24.60
CA GLY A 407 4.93 -3.06 25.09
C GLY A 407 5.02 -4.55 24.71
N ASP A 408 4.07 -5.07 23.95
CA ASP A 408 4.20 -6.42 23.40
C ASP A 408 5.37 -6.47 22.39
N PRO A 409 6.04 -7.64 22.25
CA PRO A 409 7.08 -7.81 21.26
C PRO A 409 6.52 -7.66 19.84
N LYS A 410 7.37 -7.22 18.92
CA LYS A 410 7.01 -7.11 17.50
C LYS A 410 6.72 -8.48 16.90
N THR A 411 5.79 -8.52 15.95
CA THR A 411 5.52 -9.72 15.14
C THR A 411 6.75 -10.11 14.32
N GLU A 412 7.15 -11.38 14.40
CA GLU A 412 8.23 -11.96 13.60
C GLU A 412 7.65 -12.46 12.27
N LEU A 413 7.70 -11.64 11.21
CA LEU A 413 7.10 -11.98 9.91
C LEU A 413 7.75 -13.17 9.21
N GLU A 414 8.97 -13.53 9.61
CA GLU A 414 9.64 -14.77 9.19
C GLU A 414 8.83 -16.01 9.55
N LEU A 415 8.02 -15.97 10.60
CA LEU A 415 7.11 -17.03 11.01
C LEU A 415 5.77 -17.01 10.26
N HIS A 416 5.49 -15.93 9.52
CA HIS A 416 4.22 -15.67 8.84
C HIS A 416 4.38 -15.30 7.35
N PRO A 417 5.25 -15.97 6.57
CA PRO A 417 5.57 -15.56 5.20
C PRO A 417 4.37 -15.65 4.24
N THR A 418 3.33 -16.38 4.64
CA THR A 418 2.12 -16.59 3.84
C THR A 418 0.89 -15.91 4.44
N SER A 419 1.05 -14.97 5.38
CA SER A 419 -0.06 -14.31 6.06
C SER A 419 -1.09 -13.69 5.10
N PRO A 420 -2.35 -14.14 5.11
CA PRO A 420 -3.38 -13.57 4.26
C PRO A 420 -3.75 -12.14 4.68
N GLY A 421 -3.67 -11.82 5.97
CA GLY A 421 -3.95 -10.47 6.47
C GLY A 421 -2.93 -9.43 6.00
N TYR A 422 -1.64 -9.76 6.04
CA TYR A 422 -0.58 -8.91 5.51
C TYR A 422 -0.59 -8.80 3.99
N ARG A 423 -1.07 -9.82 3.26
CA ARG A 423 -1.26 -9.72 1.81
C ARG A 423 -2.23 -8.60 1.42
N LEU A 424 -3.28 -8.37 2.21
CA LEU A 424 -4.23 -7.27 1.94
C LEU A 424 -3.54 -5.90 2.03
N ILE A 425 -2.59 -5.72 2.94
CA ILE A 425 -1.78 -4.51 3.01
C ILE A 425 -0.96 -4.34 1.72
N LEU A 426 -0.26 -5.40 1.29
CA LEU A 426 0.61 -5.36 0.11
C LEU A 426 -0.16 -5.22 -1.20
N ASN A 427 -1.40 -5.71 -1.28
CA ASN A 427 -2.30 -5.41 -2.40
C ASN A 427 -2.50 -3.90 -2.57
N ASN A 428 -2.71 -3.17 -1.46
CA ASN A 428 -2.83 -1.72 -1.47
C ASN A 428 -1.54 -1.02 -1.91
N VAL A 429 -0.39 -1.55 -1.54
CA VAL A 429 0.93 -1.00 -1.91
C VAL A 429 1.16 -1.11 -3.42
N LEU A 430 0.78 -2.22 -4.05
CA LEU A 430 0.94 -2.42 -5.50
C LEU A 430 -0.17 -1.78 -6.34
N PHE A 431 -1.35 -1.58 -5.78
CA PHE A 431 -2.50 -1.03 -6.50
C PHE A 431 -2.21 0.26 -7.28
N PRO A 432 -1.48 1.27 -6.74
CA PRO A 432 -1.16 2.49 -7.48
C PRO A 432 -0.26 2.30 -8.70
N ALA A 433 0.42 1.15 -8.80
CA ALA A 433 1.26 0.79 -9.95
C ALA A 433 0.43 0.41 -11.19
N ALA A 434 -0.86 0.06 -10.99
CA ALA A 434 -1.72 -0.43 -12.04
C ALA A 434 -2.04 0.64 -13.09
N ARG A 435 -1.94 0.23 -14.36
CA ARG A 435 -2.36 1.06 -15.48
C ARG A 435 -3.87 1.27 -15.42
N LYS A 436 -4.33 2.53 -15.44
CA LYS A 436 -5.77 2.84 -15.54
C LYS A 436 -6.31 2.26 -16.84
N LYS A 437 -7.16 1.25 -16.75
CA LYS A 437 -7.94 0.78 -17.92
C LYS A 437 -8.93 1.88 -18.31
N LYS A 438 -8.97 2.22 -19.60
CA LYS A 438 -10.10 2.97 -20.14
C LYS A 438 -11.34 2.10 -19.93
N GLN A 439 -12.34 2.63 -19.22
CA GLN A 439 -13.64 1.96 -19.17
C GLN A 439 -14.10 1.73 -20.62
N LYS A 440 -14.41 0.48 -20.95
CA LYS A 440 -15.10 0.18 -22.21
C LYS A 440 -16.51 0.70 -22.02
N THR A 441 -16.80 1.83 -22.67
CA THR A 441 -18.16 2.35 -22.83
C THR A 441 -18.96 1.37 -23.68
#